data_228c6d49ecb1731c3e4a756d86cba753
#
_entry.id   228c6d49ecb1731c3e4a756d86cba753
#
_cell.length_a   1.000
_cell.length_b   1.000
_cell.length_c   1.000
_cell.angle_alpha   90.00
_cell.angle_beta   90.00
_cell.angle_gamma   90.00
#
_symmetry.space_group_name_H-M   'P 1'
#
loop_
_entity.id
_entity.type
_entity.pdbx_description
1 polymer ?
#
loop_
_entity_poly.entity_id
_entity_poly.type
_entity_poly.pdbx_seq_one_letter_code
_entity_poly.pdbx_strand_id
1 'polypeptide(L)'
;MSKIFTYVRNNQNNLKYTQEQKESIEKYINKQNINVYKNIEINIGTPGEEKNILELLKNCEMNSTIIVSNLNVFGRTVETILEIVKFLLSNKIRILVIEQNLDLLDDKDMLTQMILGVISMTISLEKDLMSLRTKEALRAKKLDGMSLGKPK
;
A
#
# COMPACT_ATOMS: atom_id res chain seq x y z
N MET A 1 21.33 13.82 -9.64
CA MET A 1 19.94 13.94 -10.14
C MET A 1 19.09 12.83 -9.59
N SER A 2 17.94 13.15 -9.05
CA SER A 2 16.99 12.15 -8.58
C SER A 2 16.30 11.49 -9.76
N LYS A 3 16.26 10.16 -9.74
CA LYS A 3 15.55 9.36 -10.74
C LYS A 3 14.09 9.23 -10.35
N ILE A 4 13.21 9.20 -11.34
CA ILE A 4 11.78 9.06 -11.12
C ILE A 4 11.34 7.71 -11.65
N PHE A 5 10.70 6.92 -10.79
CA PHE A 5 10.16 5.60 -11.12
C PHE A 5 8.65 5.66 -11.02
N THR A 6 7.98 4.90 -11.88
CA THR A 6 6.54 4.62 -11.68
C THR A 6 6.40 3.19 -11.18
N TYR A 7 5.35 2.93 -10.41
CA TYR A 7 5.09 1.62 -9.86
C TYR A 7 3.63 1.24 -10.11
N VAL A 8 3.41 0.09 -10.71
CA VAL A 8 2.09 -0.46 -11.02
C VAL A 8 2.00 -1.88 -10.49
N ARG A 9 0.90 -2.20 -9.84
CA ARG A 9 0.58 -3.55 -9.39
C ARG A 9 -0.36 -4.19 -10.40
N ASN A 10 0.17 -5.13 -11.18
CA ASN A 10 -0.55 -5.77 -12.27
C ASN A 10 -1.42 -6.91 -11.76
N ASN A 11 -2.73 -6.79 -11.97
CA ASN A 11 -3.69 -7.82 -11.60
C ASN A 11 -4.29 -8.44 -12.88
N GLN A 12 -3.86 -9.65 -13.21
CA GLN A 12 -4.33 -10.36 -14.39
C GLN A 12 -5.83 -10.67 -14.33
N ASN A 13 -6.39 -10.81 -13.13
CA ASN A 13 -7.80 -11.08 -12.93
C ASN A 13 -8.66 -9.81 -12.94
N ASN A 14 -8.02 -8.65 -12.93
CA ASN A 14 -8.69 -7.35 -12.98
C ASN A 14 -7.89 -6.40 -13.85
N LEU A 15 -8.01 -6.58 -15.15
CA LEU A 15 -7.30 -5.75 -16.13
C LEU A 15 -7.72 -4.29 -16.06
N LYS A 16 -8.96 -4.03 -15.69
CA LYS A 16 -9.47 -2.67 -15.52
C LYS A 16 -8.70 -1.92 -14.44
N TYR A 17 -8.46 -2.56 -13.30
CA TYR A 17 -7.69 -2.00 -12.20
C TYR A 17 -6.26 -1.64 -12.63
N THR A 18 -5.61 -2.55 -13.35
CA THR A 18 -4.27 -2.33 -13.88
C THR A 18 -4.25 -1.15 -14.86
N GLN A 19 -5.23 -1.10 -15.76
CA GLN A 19 -5.33 -0.05 -16.77
C GLN A 19 -5.59 1.32 -16.12
N GLU A 20 -6.45 1.38 -15.12
CA GLU A 20 -6.73 2.61 -14.38
C GLU A 20 -5.48 3.19 -13.71
N GLN A 21 -4.64 2.33 -13.13
CA GLN A 21 -3.36 2.77 -12.57
C GLN A 21 -2.46 3.38 -13.64
N LYS A 22 -2.30 2.69 -14.77
CA LYS A 22 -1.45 3.15 -15.86
C LYS A 22 -1.93 4.48 -16.43
N GLU A 23 -3.23 4.62 -16.65
CA GLU A 23 -3.82 5.86 -17.17
C GLU A 23 -3.65 7.03 -16.20
N SER A 24 -3.86 6.78 -14.90
CA SER A 24 -3.71 7.79 -13.87
C SER A 24 -2.27 8.31 -13.81
N ILE A 25 -1.30 7.41 -13.84
CA ILE A 25 0.11 7.75 -13.83
C ILE A 25 0.51 8.50 -15.09
N GLU A 26 0.10 8.02 -16.26
CA GLU A 26 0.42 8.65 -17.54
C GLU A 26 -0.13 10.06 -17.61
N LYS A 27 -1.37 10.25 -17.20
CA LYS A 27 -2.00 11.57 -17.15
C LYS A 27 -1.24 12.54 -16.25
N TYR A 28 -0.83 12.06 -15.08
CA TYR A 28 -0.05 12.86 -14.13
C TYR A 28 1.31 13.24 -14.70
N ILE A 29 2.01 12.30 -15.30
CA ILE A 29 3.33 12.51 -15.91
C ILE A 29 3.25 13.54 -17.01
N ASN A 30 2.25 13.43 -17.89
CA ASN A 30 2.07 14.36 -19.00
C ASN A 30 1.72 15.77 -18.50
N LYS A 31 0.87 15.86 -17.48
CA LYS A 31 0.47 17.15 -16.91
C LYS A 31 1.64 17.89 -16.26
N GLN A 32 2.51 17.14 -15.58
CA GLN A 32 3.64 17.70 -14.84
C GLN A 32 4.96 17.75 -15.64
N ASN A 33 4.95 17.27 -16.89
CA ASN A 33 6.14 17.17 -17.75
C ASN A 33 7.30 16.43 -17.05
N ILE A 34 6.99 15.24 -16.51
CA ILE A 34 7.95 14.44 -15.77
C ILE A 34 8.66 13.45 -16.70
N ASN A 35 9.98 13.36 -16.58
CA ASN A 35 10.78 12.37 -17.29
C ASN A 35 10.95 11.15 -16.40
N VAL A 36 10.30 10.04 -16.76
CA VAL A 36 10.38 8.79 -16.01
C VAL A 36 11.64 8.03 -16.41
N TYR A 37 12.42 7.63 -15.40
CA TYR A 37 13.63 6.82 -15.63
C TYR A 37 13.26 5.36 -15.92
N LYS A 38 12.32 4.79 -15.17
CA LYS A 38 11.91 3.39 -15.34
C LYS A 38 10.50 3.17 -14.80
N ASN A 39 9.75 2.34 -15.53
CA ASN A 39 8.45 1.87 -15.07
C ASN A 39 8.61 0.50 -14.41
N ILE A 40 8.13 0.35 -13.18
CA ILE A 40 8.17 -0.90 -12.43
C ILE A 40 6.77 -1.50 -12.41
N GLU A 41 6.65 -2.76 -12.81
CA GLU A 41 5.40 -3.50 -12.73
C GLU A 41 5.62 -4.76 -11.90
N ILE A 42 4.68 -5.08 -11.03
CA ILE A 42 4.71 -6.31 -10.26
C ILE A 42 3.38 -7.06 -10.43
N ASN A 43 3.47 -8.37 -10.54
CA ASN A 43 2.28 -9.23 -10.71
C ASN A 43 1.73 -9.64 -9.35
N ILE A 44 0.42 -9.46 -9.18
CA ILE A 44 -0.30 -9.86 -7.97
C ILE A 44 -0.49 -11.39 -7.93
N GLY A 45 -0.45 -11.92 -6.72
CA GLY A 45 -0.82 -13.30 -6.46
C GLY A 45 0.28 -14.31 -6.68
N THR A 46 1.49 -13.85 -7.02
CA THR A 46 2.64 -14.75 -7.10
C THR A 46 3.16 -15.07 -5.70
N PRO A 47 3.61 -16.33 -5.44
CA PRO A 47 4.26 -16.64 -4.17
C PRO A 47 5.44 -15.70 -3.90
N GLY A 48 5.50 -15.16 -2.70
CA GLY A 48 6.56 -14.23 -2.31
C GLY A 48 6.41 -12.82 -2.88
N GLU A 49 5.21 -12.40 -3.25
CA GLU A 49 4.93 -11.06 -3.78
C GLU A 49 5.55 -9.95 -2.95
N GLU A 50 5.38 -9.98 -1.63
CA GLU A 50 5.91 -8.95 -0.73
C GLU A 50 7.44 -8.88 -0.76
N LYS A 51 8.10 -10.03 -0.79
CA LYS A 51 9.55 -10.11 -0.90
C LYS A 51 10.03 -9.58 -2.24
N ASN A 52 9.31 -9.90 -3.31
CA ASN A 52 9.63 -9.42 -4.65
C ASN A 52 9.50 -7.91 -4.75
N ILE A 53 8.48 -7.33 -4.13
CA ILE A 53 8.30 -5.88 -4.06
C ILE A 53 9.50 -5.23 -3.39
N LEU A 54 9.92 -5.73 -2.25
CA LEU A 54 11.06 -5.18 -1.52
C LEU A 54 12.36 -5.31 -2.31
N GLU A 55 12.57 -6.44 -2.99
CA GLU A 55 13.76 -6.63 -3.82
C GLU A 55 13.81 -5.67 -5.00
N LEU A 56 12.68 -5.45 -5.67
CA LEU A 56 12.60 -4.49 -6.76
C LEU A 56 12.85 -3.06 -6.26
N LEU A 57 12.28 -2.71 -5.12
CA LEU A 57 12.41 -1.38 -4.56
C LEU A 57 13.81 -1.11 -3.99
N LYS A 58 14.52 -2.14 -3.55
CA LYS A 58 15.92 -2.01 -3.13
C LYS A 58 16.84 -1.56 -4.26
N ASN A 59 16.46 -1.81 -5.50
CA ASN A 59 17.23 -1.39 -6.65
C ASN A 59 17.03 0.10 -6.99
N CYS A 60 16.09 0.76 -6.33
CA CYS A 60 15.91 2.19 -6.48
C CYS A 60 17.01 2.94 -5.71
N GLU A 61 17.60 3.92 -6.34
CA GLU A 61 18.67 4.70 -5.73
C GLU A 61 18.12 5.65 -4.66
N MET A 62 18.96 5.97 -3.68
CA MET A 62 18.63 7.02 -2.71
C MET A 62 18.28 8.33 -3.43
N ASN A 63 17.39 9.11 -2.84
CA ASN A 63 16.89 10.37 -3.39
C ASN A 63 16.05 10.22 -4.67
N SER A 64 15.63 9.00 -4.98
CA SER A 64 14.70 8.75 -6.08
C SER A 64 13.26 9.06 -5.65
N THR A 65 12.39 9.17 -6.64
CA THR A 65 10.95 9.35 -6.42
C THR A 65 10.19 8.22 -7.06
N ILE A 66 9.22 7.67 -6.34
CA ILE A 66 8.30 6.65 -6.86
C ILE A 66 6.91 7.26 -6.98
N ILE A 67 6.31 7.14 -8.15
CA ILE A 67 4.96 7.61 -8.42
C ILE A 67 4.02 6.41 -8.47
N VAL A 68 2.98 6.45 -7.66
CA VAL A 68 1.93 5.42 -7.61
C VAL A 68 0.56 6.05 -7.75
N SER A 69 -0.41 5.29 -8.25
CA SER A 69 -1.80 5.77 -8.34
C SER A 69 -2.44 5.86 -6.96
N ASN A 70 -2.22 4.86 -6.11
CA ASN A 70 -2.69 4.85 -4.73
C ASN A 70 -1.79 3.96 -3.88
N LEU A 71 -1.91 4.06 -2.56
CA LEU A 71 -1.07 3.31 -1.63
C LEU A 71 -1.36 1.80 -1.61
N ASN A 72 -2.54 1.39 -2.06
CA ASN A 72 -2.93 -0.02 -2.08
C ASN A 72 -2.08 -0.87 -3.02
N VAL A 73 -1.33 -0.24 -3.92
CA VAL A 73 -0.44 -0.95 -4.85
C VAL A 73 0.74 -1.60 -4.12
N PHE A 74 1.05 -1.18 -2.90
CA PHE A 74 2.19 -1.71 -2.15
C PHE A 74 1.88 -2.99 -1.38
N GLY A 75 0.62 -3.36 -1.20
CA GLY A 75 0.30 -4.58 -0.47
C GLY A 75 -1.18 -4.84 -0.33
N ARG A 76 -1.49 -6.00 0.22
CA ARG A 76 -2.88 -6.44 0.44
C ARG A 76 -3.46 -5.91 1.74
N THR A 77 -2.60 -5.69 2.73
CA THR A 77 -3.00 -5.20 4.05
C THR A 77 -2.39 -3.84 4.32
N VAL A 78 -3.03 -3.07 5.18
CA VAL A 78 -2.52 -1.76 5.59
C VAL A 78 -1.16 -1.92 6.30
N GLU A 79 -0.96 -3.02 7.04
CA GLU A 79 0.33 -3.31 7.69
C GLU A 79 1.46 -3.45 6.68
N THR A 80 1.24 -4.22 5.61
CA THR A 80 2.22 -4.40 4.55
C THR A 80 2.51 -3.08 3.83
N ILE A 81 1.46 -2.31 3.53
CA ILE A 81 1.60 -1.00 2.92
C ILE A 81 2.48 -0.10 3.78
N LEU A 82 2.21 -0.06 5.08
CA LEU A 82 2.97 0.76 6.02
C LEU A 82 4.44 0.34 6.09
N GLU A 83 4.71 -0.96 6.12
CA GLU A 83 6.09 -1.48 6.13
C GLU A 83 6.87 -1.04 4.90
N ILE A 84 6.27 -1.16 3.73
CA ILE A 84 6.92 -0.79 2.47
C ILE A 84 7.14 0.72 2.40
N VAL A 85 6.13 1.51 2.78
CA VAL A 85 6.24 2.97 2.80
C VAL A 85 7.37 3.42 3.74
N LYS A 86 7.42 2.86 4.95
CA LYS A 86 8.49 3.18 5.90
C LYS A 86 9.87 2.79 5.37
N PHE A 87 9.97 1.63 4.73
CA PHE A 87 11.21 1.17 4.12
C PHE A 87 11.70 2.17 3.06
N LEU A 88 10.82 2.59 2.16
CA LEU A 88 11.15 3.54 1.11
C LEU A 88 11.60 4.89 1.69
N LEU A 89 10.85 5.41 2.64
CA LEU A 89 11.16 6.70 3.24
C LEU A 89 12.47 6.67 4.04
N SER A 90 12.76 5.55 4.71
CA SER A 90 14.03 5.40 5.44
C SER A 90 15.24 5.34 4.50
N ASN A 91 15.03 4.92 3.25
CA ASN A 91 16.05 4.94 2.21
C ASN A 91 16.04 6.22 1.38
N LYS A 92 15.37 7.25 1.86
CA LYS A 92 15.27 8.56 1.23
C LYS A 92 14.64 8.53 -0.15
N ILE A 93 13.65 7.66 -0.32
CA ILE A 93 12.87 7.57 -1.54
C ILE A 93 11.53 8.26 -1.30
N ARG A 94 11.27 9.30 -2.08
CA ARG A 94 10.05 10.07 -2.04
C ARG A 94 8.92 9.30 -2.71
N ILE A 95 7.71 9.38 -2.16
CA ILE A 95 6.54 8.69 -2.71
C ILE A 95 5.48 9.72 -3.08
N LEU A 96 5.10 9.77 -4.35
CA LEU A 96 4.00 10.59 -4.83
C LEU A 96 2.78 9.70 -5.07
N VAL A 97 1.68 9.98 -4.37
CA VAL A 97 0.44 9.22 -4.46
C VAL A 97 -0.62 10.09 -5.17
N ILE A 98 -0.99 9.70 -6.36
CA ILE A 98 -1.83 10.52 -7.24
C ILE A 98 -3.26 10.67 -6.71
N GLU A 99 -3.95 9.57 -6.44
CA GLU A 99 -5.36 9.61 -6.03
C GLU A 99 -5.60 10.35 -4.73
N GLN A 100 -4.74 10.17 -3.77
CA GLN A 100 -4.86 10.81 -2.46
C GLN A 100 -4.13 12.15 -2.39
N ASN A 101 -3.48 12.53 -3.47
CA ASN A 101 -2.71 13.79 -3.57
C ASN A 101 -1.71 13.93 -2.42
N LEU A 102 -0.98 12.85 -2.15
CA LEU A 102 0.01 12.82 -1.08
C LEU A 102 1.42 12.92 -1.65
N ASP A 103 2.27 13.61 -0.92
CA ASP A 103 3.69 13.74 -1.21
C ASP A 103 4.46 13.35 0.05
N LEU A 104 4.91 12.11 0.09
CA LEU A 104 5.66 11.59 1.24
C LEU A 104 7.15 11.79 0.97
N LEU A 105 7.72 12.81 1.60
CA LEU A 105 9.08 13.24 1.32
C LEU A 105 10.16 12.34 1.90
N ASP A 106 10.15 12.19 3.22
CA ASP A 106 11.09 11.33 3.93
C ASP A 106 10.58 11.05 5.36
N ASP A 107 11.32 10.24 6.10
CA ASP A 107 10.93 9.84 7.45
C ASP A 107 11.07 10.94 8.51
N LYS A 108 11.68 12.05 8.17
CA LYS A 108 11.85 13.19 9.08
C LYS A 108 10.88 14.34 8.83
N ASP A 109 10.21 14.32 7.67
CA ASP A 109 9.22 15.34 7.32
C ASP A 109 8.00 15.25 8.24
N MET A 110 7.62 16.39 8.84
CA MET A 110 6.52 16.43 9.81
C MET A 110 5.20 15.98 9.20
N LEU A 111 4.85 16.47 8.02
CA LEU A 111 3.61 16.10 7.34
C LEU A 111 3.58 14.60 7.01
N THR A 112 4.71 14.07 6.53
CA THR A 112 4.88 12.64 6.25
C THR A 112 4.66 11.81 7.51
N GLN A 113 5.23 12.22 8.64
CA GLN A 113 5.06 11.53 9.91
C GLN A 113 3.61 11.56 10.39
N MET A 114 2.92 12.68 10.19
CA MET A 114 1.48 12.78 10.53
C MET A 114 0.65 11.81 9.69
N ILE A 115 0.93 11.69 8.41
CA ILE A 115 0.24 10.76 7.50
C ILE A 115 0.51 9.32 7.93
N LEU A 116 1.74 8.97 8.25
CA LEU A 116 2.09 7.64 8.75
C LEU A 116 1.40 7.33 10.08
N GLY A 117 1.26 8.33 10.94
CA GLY A 117 0.52 8.20 12.19
C GLY A 117 -0.95 7.86 11.95
N VAL A 118 -1.59 8.53 11.00
CA VAL A 118 -2.99 8.24 10.62
C VAL A 118 -3.13 6.82 10.07
N ILE A 119 -2.21 6.39 9.23
CA ILE A 119 -2.21 5.02 8.69
C ILE A 119 -2.07 3.99 9.82
N SER A 120 -1.16 4.25 10.77
CA SER A 120 -0.97 3.37 11.93
C SER A 120 -2.22 3.29 12.81
N MET A 121 -2.92 4.41 13.01
CA MET A 121 -4.19 4.43 13.72
C MET A 121 -5.25 3.60 12.98
N THR A 122 -5.30 3.68 11.67
CA THR A 122 -6.22 2.89 10.84
C THR A 122 -5.99 1.40 11.07
N ILE A 123 -4.74 0.96 11.12
CA ILE A 123 -4.40 -0.45 11.41
C ILE A 123 -4.94 -0.86 12.77
N SER A 124 -4.71 -0.05 13.80
CA SER A 124 -5.20 -0.33 15.16
C SER A 124 -6.72 -0.41 15.21
N LEU A 125 -7.42 0.52 14.57
CA LEU A 125 -8.88 0.53 14.53
C LEU A 125 -9.43 -0.70 13.80
N GLU A 126 -8.83 -1.10 12.70
CA GLU A 126 -9.25 -2.30 11.98
C GLU A 126 -9.11 -3.56 12.85
N LYS A 127 -8.01 -3.67 13.59
CA LYS A 127 -7.80 -4.79 14.51
C LYS A 127 -8.83 -4.79 15.63
N ASP A 128 -9.13 -3.64 16.21
CA ASP A 128 -10.13 -3.51 17.26
C ASP A 128 -11.53 -3.87 16.76
N LEU A 129 -11.89 -3.41 15.56
CA LEU A 129 -13.16 -3.75 14.94
C LEU A 129 -13.29 -5.24 14.65
N MET A 130 -12.22 -5.88 14.16
CA MET A 130 -12.22 -7.33 13.94
C MET A 130 -12.41 -8.08 15.25
N SER A 131 -11.75 -7.64 16.33
CA SER A 131 -11.91 -8.23 17.66
C SER A 131 -13.36 -8.12 18.15
N LEU A 132 -13.97 -6.95 18.01
CA LEU A 132 -15.37 -6.73 18.38
C LEU A 132 -16.32 -7.61 17.57
N ARG A 133 -16.14 -7.70 16.28
CA ARG A 133 -16.96 -8.55 15.41
C ARG A 133 -16.87 -10.02 15.80
N THR A 134 -15.67 -10.49 16.15
CA THR A 134 -15.48 -11.86 16.61
C THR A 134 -16.21 -12.10 17.93
N LYS A 135 -16.12 -11.18 18.89
CA LYS A 135 -16.82 -11.26 20.17
C LYS A 135 -18.33 -11.26 20.00
N GLU A 136 -18.86 -10.42 19.14
CA GLU A 136 -20.28 -10.34 18.85
C GLU A 136 -20.79 -11.63 18.18
N ALA A 137 -20.03 -12.18 17.24
CA ALA A 137 -20.38 -13.43 16.59
C ALA A 137 -20.44 -14.58 17.59
N LEU A 138 -19.48 -14.67 18.52
CA LEU A 138 -19.49 -15.69 19.56
C LEU A 138 -20.67 -15.52 20.53
N ARG A 139 -21.01 -14.28 20.88
CA ARG A 139 -22.15 -13.98 21.75
C ARG A 139 -23.45 -14.37 21.08
N ALA A 140 -23.63 -14.07 19.81
CA ALA A 140 -24.82 -14.44 19.05
C ALA A 140 -25.01 -15.96 18.98
N LYS A 141 -23.94 -16.72 18.79
CA LYS A 141 -23.99 -18.17 18.81
C LYS A 141 -24.42 -18.72 20.16
N LYS A 142 -23.95 -18.13 21.24
CA LYS A 142 -24.39 -18.51 22.60
C LYS A 142 -25.87 -18.22 22.84
N LEU A 143 -26.36 -17.08 22.38
CA LEU A 143 -27.75 -16.66 22.53
C LEU A 143 -28.69 -17.56 21.74
N ASP A 144 -28.24 -18.09 20.61
CA ASP A 144 -29.01 -19.04 19.80
C ASP A 144 -29.05 -20.46 20.40
N GLY A 145 -28.52 -20.64 21.60
CA GLY A 145 -28.50 -21.92 22.26
C GLY A 145 -27.49 -22.90 21.72
N MET A 146 -26.63 -22.48 20.82
CA MET A 146 -25.57 -23.33 20.32
C MET A 146 -24.43 -23.39 21.32
N SER A 147 -24.19 -24.55 21.90
CA SER A 147 -23.03 -24.67 22.76
C SER A 147 -21.77 -24.90 21.91
N LEU A 148 -20.89 -23.91 21.93
CA LEU A 148 -19.61 -23.96 21.23
C LEU A 148 -18.77 -25.09 21.79
N GLY A 149 -18.39 -26.02 20.92
CA GLY A 149 -17.49 -27.10 21.30
C GLY A 149 -18.12 -28.28 22.03
N LYS A 150 -19.45 -28.34 22.12
CA LYS A 150 -20.12 -29.52 22.68
C LYS A 150 -20.94 -30.24 21.61
N PRO A 151 -20.49 -31.39 21.14
CA PRO A 151 -21.34 -32.25 20.35
C PRO A 151 -22.46 -32.79 21.25
N LYS A 152 -23.63 -32.80 20.76
CA LYS A 152 -24.73 -33.51 21.43
C LYS A 152 -24.77 -34.94 21.01
#